data_a7dcda1a2d287e536b86562b8873bfaf
#
_entry.id   a7dcda1a2d287e536b86562b8873bfaf
#
_cell.length_a   1.000
_cell.length_b   1.000
_cell.length_c   1.000
_cell.angle_alpha   90.00
_cell.angle_beta   90.00
_cell.angle_gamma   90.00
#
_symmetry.space_group_name_H-M   'P 1'
#
loop_
_entity.id
_entity.type
_entity.pdbx_description
1 polymer ?
#
loop_
_entity_poly.entity_id
_entity_poly.type
_entity_poly.pdbx_seq_one_letter_code
_entity_poly.pdbx_strand_id
1 'polypeptide(L)'
;MASKKSVKVIEYQDDKHIDDKGVLYCVKTQWWEDDLLQFTEEKKFFKKEKEAREYYSSVSKRGYKISLSVYRDGNERTLSQRISD
;
A
#
# COMPACT_ATOMS: atom_id res chain seq x y z
N MET A 1 6.63 -24.39 14.05
CA MET A 1 6.47 -23.98 13.62
C MET A 1 6.43 -23.26 13.23
N ALA A 2 6.39 -23.10 13.14
CA ALA A 2 6.31 -22.40 12.55
C ALA A 2 6.02 -21.37 12.39
N SER A 3 6.09 -20.88 12.75
CA SER A 3 5.83 -19.77 12.79
C SER A 3 5.95 -18.98 11.80
N LYS A 4 5.37 -19.07 11.03
CA LYS A 4 5.42 -18.40 10.07
C LYS A 4 4.90 -17.20 10.30
N LYS A 5 5.35 -16.20 9.94
CA LYS A 5 4.83 -15.03 9.91
C LYS A 5 3.86 -15.00 8.92
N SER A 6 2.64 -14.88 9.17
CA SER A 6 1.58 -14.71 8.21
C SER A 6 1.47 -13.27 7.84
N VAL A 7 1.23 -13.00 6.59
CA VAL A 7 1.02 -11.65 6.13
C VAL A 7 -0.31 -11.63 5.39
N LYS A 8 -1.23 -10.81 5.90
CA LYS A 8 -2.51 -10.66 5.24
C LYS A 8 -2.40 -9.46 4.31
N VAL A 9 -2.68 -9.65 3.05
CA VAL A 9 -2.58 -8.60 2.06
C VAL A 9 -3.95 -8.31 1.50
N ILE A 10 -4.35 -7.05 1.56
CA ILE A 10 -5.62 -6.60 1.04
C ILE A 10 -5.31 -5.65 -0.11
N GLU A 11 -5.80 -5.96 -1.30
CA GLU A 11 -5.54 -5.14 -2.46
C GLU A 11 -6.82 -4.53 -2.98
N TYR A 12 -6.80 -3.24 -3.19
CA TYR A 12 -7.91 -2.53 -3.78
C TYR A 12 -7.46 -2.02 -5.13
N GLN A 13 -8.15 -2.39 -6.17
CA GLN A 13 -7.75 -2.04 -7.51
C GLN A 13 -8.96 -1.66 -8.33
N ASP A 14 -8.87 -0.53 -8.99
CA ASP A 14 -9.94 -0.07 -9.83
C ASP A 14 -9.68 -0.64 -11.22
N ASP A 15 -10.63 -1.36 -11.74
CA ASP A 15 -10.46 -2.00 -13.03
C ASP A 15 -10.04 -1.07 -14.12
N LYS A 16 -10.41 0.16 -14.04
CA LYS A 16 -10.10 1.09 -15.09
C LYS A 16 -8.65 1.47 -15.14
N HIS A 17 -7.90 1.13 -14.12
CA HIS A 17 -6.54 1.58 -14.05
C HIS A 17 -5.58 0.69 -14.79
N ILE A 18 -5.97 -0.52 -15.03
CA ILE A 18 -5.04 -1.50 -15.51
C ILE A 18 -4.42 -1.18 -16.84
N ASP A 19 -5.18 -0.57 -17.70
CA ASP A 19 -4.68 -0.33 -19.02
C ASP A 19 -4.03 0.98 -19.24
N ASP A 20 -3.82 1.75 -18.22
CA ASP A 20 -3.37 3.10 -18.42
C ASP A 20 -1.87 3.14 -18.60
N LYS A 21 -1.41 2.67 -19.72
CA LYS A 21 0.00 2.70 -20.06
C LYS A 21 0.87 1.98 -19.06
N GLY A 22 0.28 1.08 -18.33
CA GLY A 22 1.06 0.29 -17.40
C GLY A 22 1.59 1.04 -16.19
N VAL A 23 1.03 2.21 -15.90
CA VAL A 23 1.48 2.99 -14.75
C VAL A 23 0.38 3.07 -13.72
N LEU A 24 0.68 2.63 -12.51
CA LEU A 24 -0.24 2.73 -11.40
C LEU A 24 0.51 3.25 -10.18
N TYR A 25 -0.20 3.96 -9.34
CA TYR A 25 0.36 4.42 -8.08
C TYR A 25 -0.28 3.62 -6.97
N CYS A 26 0.48 3.26 -5.98
CA CYS A 26 0.00 2.41 -4.89
C CYS A 26 0.35 3.02 -3.55
N VAL A 27 -0.64 3.07 -2.66
CA VAL A 27 -0.39 3.43 -1.28
C VAL A 27 -0.51 2.15 -0.48
N LYS A 28 0.58 1.77 0.16
CA LYS A 28 0.67 0.55 0.91
C LYS A 28 0.70 0.90 2.40
N THR A 29 -0.16 0.26 3.17
CA THR A 29 -0.24 0.50 4.60
C THR A 29 0.04 -0.82 5.29
N GLN A 30 0.94 -0.81 6.25
CA GLN A 30 1.34 -2.03 6.94
C GLN A 30 1.25 -1.81 8.44
N TRP A 31 0.76 -2.81 9.15
CA TRP A 31 0.67 -2.72 10.60
C TRP A 31 0.65 -4.11 11.22
N TRP A 32 0.90 -4.17 12.50
CA TRP A 32 0.85 -5.42 13.25
C TRP A 32 -0.54 -5.56 13.85
N GLU A 33 -1.14 -6.72 13.63
CA GLU A 33 -2.47 -6.97 14.11
C GLU A 33 -2.37 -7.88 15.35
N ASP A 34 -2.53 -7.32 16.52
CA ASP A 34 -2.37 -8.09 17.76
C ASP A 34 -3.35 -9.24 17.87
N ASP A 35 -4.59 -9.02 17.46
CA ASP A 35 -5.59 -10.06 17.60
C ASP A 35 -5.27 -11.27 16.76
N LEU A 36 -4.63 -11.08 15.64
CA LEU A 36 -4.31 -12.14 14.72
C LEU A 36 -2.85 -12.57 14.78
N LEU A 37 -2.05 -11.85 15.55
CA LEU A 37 -0.63 -12.09 15.68
C LEU A 37 0.04 -12.18 14.32
N GLN A 38 -0.24 -11.21 13.48
CA GLN A 38 0.34 -11.19 12.15
C GLN A 38 0.46 -9.77 11.62
N PHE A 39 1.35 -9.59 10.66
CA PHE A 39 1.41 -8.33 9.95
C PHE A 39 0.29 -8.31 8.94
N THR A 40 -0.29 -7.14 8.77
CA THR A 40 -1.35 -6.93 7.78
C THR A 40 -0.89 -5.86 6.82
N GLU A 41 -1.16 -6.05 5.56
CA GLU A 41 -0.76 -5.09 4.55
C GLU A 41 -1.97 -4.79 3.67
N GLU A 42 -2.19 -3.50 3.43
CA GLU A 42 -3.30 -3.07 2.59
C GLU A 42 -2.72 -2.26 1.46
N LYS A 43 -3.09 -2.57 0.24
CA LYS A 43 -2.63 -1.84 -0.93
C LYS A 43 -3.80 -1.21 -1.62
N LYS A 44 -3.68 0.06 -1.92
CA LYS A 44 -4.73 0.76 -2.64
C LYS A 44 -4.10 1.39 -3.87
N PHE A 45 -4.66 1.09 -5.04
CA PHE A 45 -4.08 1.52 -6.30
C PHE A 45 -4.83 2.71 -6.86
N PHE A 46 -4.08 3.61 -7.48
CA PHE A 46 -4.64 4.83 -8.06
C PHE A 46 -4.06 5.02 -9.44
N LYS A 47 -4.86 5.58 -10.31
CA LYS A 47 -4.42 5.89 -11.65
C LYS A 47 -3.66 7.20 -11.68
N LYS A 48 -4.03 8.15 -10.84
CA LYS A 48 -3.42 9.45 -10.82
C LYS A 48 -2.56 9.66 -9.61
N GLU A 49 -1.39 10.23 -9.84
CA GLU A 49 -0.46 10.48 -8.74
C GLU A 49 -1.06 11.40 -7.70
N LYS A 50 -1.80 12.41 -8.13
CA LYS A 50 -2.39 13.35 -7.19
C LYS A 50 -3.31 12.66 -6.21
N GLU A 51 -4.14 11.76 -6.70
CA GLU A 51 -5.05 11.04 -5.83
C GLU A 51 -4.30 10.12 -4.87
N ALA A 52 -3.25 9.49 -5.36
CA ALA A 52 -2.45 8.63 -4.51
C ALA A 52 -1.78 9.43 -3.40
N ARG A 53 -1.24 10.60 -3.74
CA ARG A 53 -0.57 11.42 -2.74
C ARG A 53 -1.56 11.96 -1.72
N GLU A 54 -2.76 12.28 -2.15
CA GLU A 54 -3.79 12.77 -1.22
C GLU A 54 -4.15 11.67 -0.24
N TYR A 55 -4.32 10.46 -0.73
CA TYR A 55 -4.64 9.35 0.15
C TYR A 55 -3.47 9.07 1.08
N TYR A 56 -2.26 9.05 0.55
CA TYR A 56 -1.06 8.81 1.35
C TYR A 56 -0.98 9.81 2.49
N SER A 57 -1.29 11.07 2.23
CA SER A 57 -1.22 12.08 3.25
C SER A 57 -2.37 11.99 4.25
N SER A 58 -3.48 11.39 3.84
CA SER A 58 -4.65 11.34 4.69
C SER A 58 -4.60 10.20 5.71
N VAL A 59 -3.78 9.19 5.46
CA VAL A 59 -3.73 8.06 6.38
C VAL A 59 -3.03 8.51 7.66
N SER A 60 -3.70 8.27 8.77
CA SER A 60 -3.20 8.79 10.03
C SER A 60 -3.52 7.78 11.14
N LYS A 61 -2.92 6.63 11.04
CA LYS A 61 -3.11 5.58 12.03
C LYS A 61 -1.80 5.34 12.74
N ARG A 62 -1.83 5.53 14.04
CA ARG A 62 -0.62 5.45 14.84
C ARG A 62 0.10 4.12 14.68
N GLY A 63 1.37 4.19 14.41
CA GLY A 63 2.20 2.99 14.31
C GLY A 63 2.15 2.31 12.95
N TYR A 64 1.36 2.84 12.02
CA TYR A 64 1.29 2.23 10.70
C TYR A 64 2.43 2.73 9.84
N LYS A 65 2.98 1.83 9.05
CA LYS A 65 3.98 2.20 8.07
C LYS A 65 3.26 2.42 6.75
N ILE A 66 3.45 3.56 6.16
CA ILE A 66 2.74 3.94 4.94
C ILE A 66 3.74 4.25 3.86
N SER A 67 3.55 3.66 2.68
CA SER A 67 4.47 3.87 1.56
C SER A 67 3.69 4.27 0.33
N LEU A 68 4.30 5.11 -0.48
CA LEU A 68 3.74 5.51 -1.77
C LEU A 68 4.70 5.00 -2.83
N SER A 69 4.19 4.23 -3.77
CA SER A 69 5.01 3.63 -4.81
C SER A 69 4.39 3.85 -6.17
N VAL A 70 5.20 3.74 -7.19
CA VAL A 70 4.72 3.76 -8.55
C VAL A 70 5.10 2.43 -9.20
N TYR A 71 4.14 1.83 -9.89
CA TYR A 71 4.36 0.61 -10.64
C TYR A 71 4.40 0.98 -12.11
N ARG A 72 5.47 0.62 -12.77
CA ARG A 72 5.60 0.90 -14.19
C ARG A 72 6.16 -0.35 -14.85
N ASP A 73 5.42 -0.89 -15.80
CA ASP A 73 5.86 -2.09 -16.53
C ASP A 73 6.24 -3.22 -15.59
N GLY A 74 5.46 -3.38 -14.53
CA GLY A 74 5.70 -4.47 -13.61
C GLY A 74 6.76 -4.21 -12.56
N ASN A 75 7.40 -3.06 -12.60
CA ASN A 75 8.43 -2.72 -11.62
C ASN A 75 7.90 -1.71 -10.63
N GLU A 76 8.16 -1.94 -9.37
CA GLU A 76 7.73 -1.05 -8.32
C GLU A 76 8.88 -0.17 -7.86
N ARG A 77 8.59 1.11 -7.68
CA ARG A 77 9.59 2.03 -7.18
C ARG A 77 8.95 2.84 -6.07
N THR A 78 9.56 2.82 -4.91
CA THR A 78 9.05 3.55 -3.77
C THR A 78 9.37 5.03 -3.91
N LEU A 79 8.37 5.86 -3.81
CA LEU A 79 8.55 7.31 -3.92
C LEU A 79 8.68 7.96 -2.56
N SER A 80 7.98 7.44 -1.57
CA SER A 80 7.99 8.03 -0.24
C SER A 80 7.51 7.02 0.76
N GLN A 81 7.92 7.17 2.02
CA GLN A 81 7.39 6.32 3.08
C GLN A 81 7.54 7.02 4.41
N ARG A 82 6.69 6.65 5.34
CA ARG A 82 6.71 7.25 6.67
C ARG A 82 6.02 6.33 7.66
N ILE A 83 6.25 6.61 8.93
CA ILE A 83 5.54 5.92 10.00
C ILE A 83 4.54 6.93 10.53
N SER A 84 3.28 6.54 10.58
CA SER A 84 2.26 7.44 11.04
C SER A 84 2.25 7.50 12.56
N ASP A 85 2.11 8.67 13.09
CA ASP A 85 1.99 8.83 14.53
C ASP A 85 0.51 8.87 14.93
#